data_14d0a8b06a0308e1a230a7d5368148c0
#
_entry.id   14d0a8b06a0308e1a230a7d5368148c0
#
_cell.length_a   1.000
_cell.length_b   1.000
_cell.length_c   1.000
_cell.angle_alpha   90.00
_cell.angle_beta   90.00
_cell.angle_gamma   90.00
#
_symmetry.space_group_name_H-M   'P 1'
#
loop_
_entity.id
_entity.type
_entity.pdbx_description
1 polymer ?
#
loop_
_entity_poly.entity_id
_entity_poly.type
_entity_poly.pdbx_seq_one_letter_code
_entity_poly.pdbx_strand_id
1 'polypeptide(L)'
;MSITIMSQTMDLAPGIEEMLGDALYSNRKICSITQSYGIDQYFLPKTNASFRAKGVESWKAMPYDFTDDTQSWLEHYHMRSISECVNSMMKRKMPTKIRKKLPQRKKTEETLKINMHNLRQYNYLKHTNPRLIKDYGEILAK
;
A
#
# COMPACT_ATOMS: atom_id res chain seq x y z
N MET A 1 -10.33 3.17 3.46
CA MET A 1 -9.25 4.02 4.04
C MET A 1 -9.70 5.47 3.95
N SER A 2 -9.52 6.26 5.03
CA SER A 2 -9.85 7.70 5.01
C SER A 2 -8.82 8.43 4.14
N ILE A 3 -9.26 9.41 3.35
CA ILE A 3 -8.40 10.28 2.54
C ILE A 3 -7.32 10.94 3.41
N THR A 4 -7.67 11.34 4.62
CA THR A 4 -6.74 11.92 5.59
C THR A 4 -5.59 10.97 5.97
N ILE A 5 -5.88 9.69 6.16
CA ILE A 5 -4.85 8.69 6.48
C ILE A 5 -3.91 8.50 5.29
N MET A 6 -4.45 8.52 4.08
CA MET A 6 -3.68 8.35 2.85
C MET A 6 -2.69 9.51 2.65
N SER A 7 -3.13 10.77 2.76
CA SER A 7 -2.24 11.92 2.64
C SER A 7 -1.16 11.92 3.75
N GLN A 8 -1.54 11.63 4.99
CA GLN A 8 -0.57 11.51 6.10
C GLN A 8 0.48 10.41 5.84
N THR A 9 0.08 9.28 5.24
CA THR A 9 1.03 8.21 4.90
C THR A 9 2.02 8.67 3.83
N MET A 10 1.56 9.39 2.82
CA MET A 10 2.41 9.93 1.75
C MET A 10 3.38 11.00 2.28
N ASP A 11 2.93 11.85 3.20
CA ASP A 11 3.78 12.84 3.86
C ASP A 11 4.89 12.19 4.73
N LEU A 12 4.59 11.06 5.36
CA LEU A 12 5.52 10.34 6.24
C LEU A 12 6.49 9.41 5.50
N ALA A 13 6.18 9.04 4.26
CA ALA A 13 6.97 8.13 3.44
C ALA A 13 7.29 8.78 2.09
N PRO A 14 8.17 9.80 2.05
CA PRO A 14 8.62 10.35 0.78
C PRO A 14 9.38 9.28 0.00
N GLY A 15 9.10 9.17 -1.29
CA GLY A 15 9.70 8.14 -2.15
C GLY A 15 8.78 6.96 -2.47
N ILE A 16 7.48 7.06 -2.14
CA ILE A 16 6.49 6.15 -2.70
C ILE A 16 6.31 6.48 -4.18
N GLU A 17 6.67 5.56 -5.05
CA GLU A 17 6.55 5.71 -6.50
C GLU A 17 5.24 5.14 -7.03
N GLU A 18 4.76 4.06 -6.45
CA GLU A 18 3.58 3.34 -6.91
C GLU A 18 2.55 3.11 -5.80
N MET A 19 1.28 3.14 -6.16
CA MET A 19 0.18 2.80 -5.28
C MET A 19 -0.75 1.78 -5.92
N LEU A 20 -0.88 0.64 -5.25
CA LEU A 20 -1.66 -0.51 -5.71
C LEU A 20 -2.95 -0.63 -4.90
N GLY A 21 -4.06 -0.90 -5.55
CA GLY A 21 -5.34 -1.04 -4.85
C GLY A 21 -6.41 -1.79 -5.64
N ASP A 22 -7.39 -2.31 -4.92
CA ASP A 22 -8.57 -2.89 -5.55
C ASP A 22 -9.52 -1.81 -6.13
N ALA A 23 -10.62 -2.22 -6.74
CA ALA A 23 -11.59 -1.33 -7.35
C ALA A 23 -12.26 -0.33 -6.37
N LEU A 24 -12.15 -0.54 -5.04
CA LEU A 24 -12.66 0.43 -4.05
C LEU A 24 -11.82 1.71 -4.03
N TYR A 25 -10.52 1.59 -4.33
CA TYR A 25 -9.62 2.75 -4.42
C TYR A 25 -9.76 3.50 -5.74
N SER A 26 -10.34 2.88 -6.76
CA SER A 26 -10.64 3.48 -8.06
C SER A 26 -11.75 4.54 -7.91
N ASN A 27 -11.38 5.75 -7.48
CA ASN A 27 -12.27 6.90 -7.39
C ASN A 27 -11.52 8.23 -7.61
N ARG A 28 -12.25 9.26 -8.09
CA ARG A 28 -11.67 10.54 -8.50
C ARG A 28 -10.86 11.24 -7.41
N LYS A 29 -11.30 11.15 -6.15
CA LYS A 29 -10.61 11.83 -5.03
C LYS A 29 -9.27 11.20 -4.75
N ILE A 30 -9.20 9.87 -4.73
CA ILE A 30 -7.94 9.14 -4.51
C ILE A 30 -6.99 9.39 -5.67
N CYS A 31 -7.47 9.29 -6.92
CA CYS A 31 -6.64 9.58 -8.10
C CYS A 31 -6.13 11.03 -8.13
N SER A 32 -6.91 12.00 -7.64
CA SER A 32 -6.45 13.38 -7.50
C SER A 32 -5.32 13.52 -6.48
N ILE A 33 -5.38 12.78 -5.38
CA ILE A 33 -4.34 12.81 -4.35
C ILE A 33 -3.07 12.12 -4.86
N THR A 34 -3.15 10.91 -5.41
CA THR A 34 -1.98 10.22 -5.98
C THR A 34 -1.29 11.07 -7.04
N GLN A 35 -2.07 11.70 -7.92
CA GLN A 35 -1.54 12.62 -8.93
C GLN A 35 -0.83 13.83 -8.33
N SER A 36 -1.35 14.42 -7.23
CA SER A 36 -0.71 15.57 -6.58
C SER A 36 0.63 15.22 -5.92
N TYR A 37 0.85 13.96 -5.59
CA TYR A 37 2.13 13.46 -5.06
C TYR A 37 3.04 12.85 -6.15
N GLY A 38 2.60 12.83 -7.41
CA GLY A 38 3.35 12.22 -8.51
C GLY A 38 3.50 10.70 -8.39
N ILE A 39 2.52 10.03 -7.80
CA ILE A 39 2.52 8.58 -7.54
C ILE A 39 1.75 7.88 -8.65
N ASP A 40 2.38 6.88 -9.27
CA ASP A 40 1.75 6.01 -10.24
C ASP A 40 0.71 5.10 -9.56
N GLN A 41 -0.45 4.95 -10.21
CA GLN A 41 -1.57 4.25 -9.60
C GLN A 41 -1.98 3.03 -10.40
N TYR A 42 -2.02 1.88 -9.74
CA TYR A 42 -2.50 0.62 -10.30
C TYR A 42 -3.76 0.18 -9.55
N PHE A 43 -4.86 0.92 -9.81
CA PHE A 43 -6.16 0.58 -9.24
C PHE A 43 -7.00 -0.15 -10.26
N LEU A 44 -7.57 -1.30 -9.90
CA LEU A 44 -8.43 -2.03 -10.79
C LEU A 44 -9.61 -1.16 -11.22
N PRO A 45 -9.80 -0.92 -12.54
CA PRO A 45 -10.94 -0.15 -13.02
C PRO A 45 -12.26 -0.80 -12.60
N LYS A 46 -13.25 0.01 -12.25
CA LYS A 46 -14.59 -0.50 -11.95
C LYS A 46 -15.25 -0.99 -13.23
N THR A 47 -16.17 -1.94 -13.12
CA THR A 47 -16.93 -2.49 -14.26
C THR A 47 -17.70 -1.45 -15.05
N ASN A 48 -18.03 -0.33 -14.42
CA ASN A 48 -18.69 0.83 -15.07
C ASN A 48 -17.70 1.96 -15.40
N ALA A 49 -16.39 1.70 -15.43
CA ALA A 49 -15.41 2.67 -15.89
C ALA A 49 -15.66 3.06 -17.35
N SER A 50 -15.51 4.35 -17.65
CA SER A 50 -15.76 4.89 -18.98
C SER A 50 -14.54 5.61 -19.51
N PHE A 51 -14.16 5.33 -20.74
CA PHE A 51 -13.12 6.05 -21.48
C PHE A 51 -13.45 7.54 -21.73
N ARG A 52 -14.72 7.96 -21.51
CA ARG A 52 -15.16 9.36 -21.58
C ARG A 52 -15.29 10.01 -20.21
N ALA A 53 -14.66 9.44 -19.20
CA ALA A 53 -14.73 9.96 -17.84
C ALA A 53 -14.17 11.38 -17.75
N LYS A 54 -14.87 12.25 -17.00
CA LYS A 54 -14.40 13.61 -16.69
C LYS A 54 -13.72 13.63 -15.32
N GLY A 55 -12.67 14.44 -15.17
CA GLY A 55 -11.95 14.56 -13.89
C GLY A 55 -10.46 14.83 -14.11
N VAL A 56 -9.67 14.50 -13.09
CA VAL A 56 -8.20 14.59 -13.15
C VAL A 56 -7.62 13.61 -14.16
N GLU A 57 -6.43 13.93 -14.66
CA GLU A 57 -5.82 13.17 -15.75
C GLU A 57 -5.61 11.70 -15.39
N SER A 58 -5.06 11.43 -14.20
CA SER A 58 -4.85 10.05 -13.70
C SER A 58 -6.15 9.23 -13.61
N TRP A 59 -7.29 9.87 -13.35
CA TRP A 59 -8.59 9.20 -13.38
C TRP A 59 -9.04 8.84 -14.80
N LYS A 60 -8.77 9.71 -15.76
CA LYS A 60 -9.11 9.48 -17.18
C LYS A 60 -8.20 8.43 -17.81
N ALA A 61 -6.90 8.48 -17.49
CA ALA A 61 -5.88 7.57 -18.01
C ALA A 61 -6.11 6.12 -17.55
N MET A 62 -6.56 5.90 -16.31
CA MET A 62 -6.68 4.58 -15.70
C MET A 62 -7.30 3.48 -16.58
N PRO A 63 -8.43 3.66 -17.31
CA PRO A 63 -8.97 2.64 -18.19
C PRO A 63 -8.08 2.36 -19.40
N TYR A 64 -7.39 3.40 -19.91
CA TYR A 64 -6.46 3.26 -21.03
C TYR A 64 -5.21 2.50 -20.61
N ASP A 65 -4.58 2.88 -19.49
CA ASP A 65 -3.39 2.23 -18.95
C ASP A 65 -3.63 0.73 -18.72
N PHE A 66 -4.83 0.39 -18.23
CA PHE A 66 -5.23 -1.00 -18.04
C PHE A 66 -5.41 -1.77 -19.35
N THR A 67 -5.86 -1.11 -20.43
CA THR A 67 -6.18 -1.80 -21.72
C THR A 67 -5.05 -1.75 -22.73
N ASP A 68 -4.15 -0.78 -22.64
CA ASP A 68 -3.06 -0.56 -23.60
C ASP A 68 -2.01 -1.66 -23.46
N ASP A 69 -1.49 -1.89 -22.25
CA ASP A 69 -0.61 -3.02 -21.94
C ASP A 69 -1.07 -3.72 -20.65
N THR A 70 -2.10 -4.53 -20.81
CA THR A 70 -2.70 -5.29 -19.68
C THR A 70 -1.68 -6.20 -19.00
N GLN A 71 -0.73 -6.77 -19.73
CA GLN A 71 0.24 -7.70 -19.16
C GLN A 71 1.21 -6.97 -18.21
N SER A 72 1.84 -5.91 -18.67
CA SER A 72 2.73 -5.08 -17.84
C SER A 72 1.97 -4.46 -16.66
N TRP A 73 0.76 -3.97 -16.88
CA TRP A 73 -0.09 -3.43 -15.82
C TRP A 73 -0.40 -4.47 -14.74
N LEU A 74 -0.69 -5.71 -15.11
CA LEU A 74 -0.96 -6.80 -14.17
C LEU A 74 0.28 -7.20 -13.36
N GLU A 75 1.48 -7.12 -13.91
CA GLU A 75 2.72 -7.39 -13.18
C GLU A 75 2.86 -6.45 -11.98
N HIS A 76 2.66 -5.14 -12.17
CA HIS A 76 2.63 -4.16 -11.08
C HIS A 76 1.46 -4.44 -10.12
N TYR A 77 0.26 -4.64 -10.62
CA TYR A 77 -0.92 -4.87 -9.80
C TYR A 77 -0.81 -6.11 -8.91
N HIS A 78 -0.18 -7.18 -9.39
CA HIS A 78 -0.01 -8.41 -8.61
C HIS A 78 0.91 -8.23 -7.38
N MET A 79 1.75 -7.22 -7.36
CA MET A 79 2.53 -6.88 -6.16
C MET A 79 1.64 -6.53 -4.96
N ARG A 80 0.36 -6.19 -5.18
CA ARG A 80 -0.64 -6.03 -4.12
C ARG A 80 -0.75 -7.26 -3.21
N SER A 81 -0.51 -8.45 -3.74
CA SER A 81 -0.54 -9.70 -2.98
C SER A 81 0.46 -9.73 -1.82
N ILE A 82 1.53 -8.94 -1.88
CA ILE A 82 2.53 -8.83 -0.81
C ILE A 82 1.88 -8.34 0.49
N SER A 83 1.00 -7.33 0.40
CA SER A 83 0.29 -6.81 1.58
C SER A 83 -0.67 -7.85 2.17
N GLU A 84 -1.29 -8.68 1.33
CA GLU A 84 -2.15 -9.78 1.78
C GLU A 84 -1.33 -10.88 2.47
N CYS A 85 -0.14 -11.18 1.95
CA CYS A 85 0.80 -12.12 2.59
C CYS A 85 1.20 -11.63 3.99
N VAL A 86 1.56 -10.35 4.14
CA VAL A 86 1.91 -9.75 5.44
C VAL A 86 0.73 -9.85 6.40
N ASN A 87 -0.46 -9.45 5.99
CA ASN A 87 -1.67 -9.54 6.80
C ASN A 87 -1.97 -11.00 7.22
N SER A 88 -1.83 -11.94 6.30
CA SER A 88 -2.02 -13.37 6.55
C SER A 88 -1.00 -13.91 7.57
N MET A 89 0.27 -13.51 7.43
CA MET A 89 1.33 -13.89 8.40
C MET A 89 1.05 -13.33 9.79
N MET A 90 0.62 -12.08 9.89
CA MET A 90 0.25 -11.46 11.17
C MET A 90 -0.91 -12.19 11.82
N LYS A 91 -1.98 -12.48 11.07
CA LYS A 91 -3.16 -13.22 11.57
C LYS A 91 -2.81 -14.62 12.07
N ARG A 92 -1.89 -15.32 11.41
CA ARG A 92 -1.47 -16.67 11.83
C ARG A 92 -0.59 -16.68 13.08
N LYS A 93 0.26 -15.66 13.24
CA LYS A 93 1.27 -15.62 14.31
C LYS A 93 0.83 -14.83 15.54
N MET A 94 -0.20 -14.01 15.42
CA MET A 94 -0.67 -13.14 16.50
C MET A 94 -2.18 -13.26 16.67
N PRO A 95 -2.70 -13.12 17.90
CA PRO A 95 -4.14 -13.10 18.13
C PRO A 95 -4.81 -12.01 17.31
N THR A 96 -5.80 -12.37 16.48
CA THR A 96 -6.55 -11.41 15.66
C THR A 96 -7.45 -10.52 16.50
N LYS A 97 -7.90 -11.03 17.65
CA LYS A 97 -8.80 -10.31 18.55
C LYS A 97 -8.03 -9.22 19.31
N ILE A 98 -8.51 -7.98 19.20
CA ILE A 98 -8.08 -6.86 20.03
C ILE A 98 -8.77 -6.98 21.38
N ARG A 99 -7.99 -7.04 22.46
CA ARG A 99 -8.52 -7.24 23.82
C ARG A 99 -8.87 -5.94 24.52
N LYS A 100 -8.27 -4.84 24.11
CA LYS A 100 -8.49 -3.53 24.73
C LYS A 100 -9.83 -2.93 24.30
N LYS A 101 -10.53 -2.25 25.23
CA LYS A 101 -11.86 -1.66 24.97
C LYS A 101 -11.76 -0.21 24.51
N LEU A 102 -10.86 0.58 25.12
CA LEU A 102 -10.69 1.99 24.80
C LEU A 102 -10.02 2.20 23.42
N PRO A 103 -10.51 3.15 22.59
CA PRO A 103 -9.98 3.36 21.22
C PRO A 103 -8.46 3.59 21.19
N GLN A 104 -7.93 4.43 22.07
CA GLN A 104 -6.49 4.71 22.16
C GLN A 104 -5.69 3.45 22.47
N ARG A 105 -6.16 2.62 23.42
CA ARG A 105 -5.50 1.36 23.79
C ARG A 105 -5.62 0.31 22.70
N LYS A 106 -6.70 0.31 21.90
CA LYS A 106 -6.82 -0.52 20.70
C LYS A 106 -5.73 -0.16 19.69
N LYS A 107 -5.57 1.13 19.39
CA LYS A 107 -4.52 1.62 18.49
C LYS A 107 -3.12 1.21 18.99
N THR A 108 -2.84 1.36 20.28
CA THR A 108 -1.57 0.92 20.88
C THR A 108 -1.35 -0.59 20.71
N GLU A 109 -2.39 -1.42 20.95
CA GLU A 109 -2.28 -2.87 20.78
C GLU A 109 -2.02 -3.25 19.33
N GLU A 110 -2.66 -2.60 18.37
CA GLU A 110 -2.41 -2.80 16.94
C GLU A 110 -0.98 -2.41 16.55
N THR A 111 -0.54 -1.23 16.98
CA THR A 111 0.83 -0.76 16.71
C THR A 111 1.88 -1.71 17.28
N LEU A 112 1.68 -2.19 18.50
CA LEU A 112 2.58 -3.17 19.11
C LEU A 112 2.63 -4.49 18.32
N LYS A 113 1.50 -4.98 17.82
CA LYS A 113 1.46 -6.18 16.98
C LYS A 113 2.26 -5.99 15.69
N ILE A 114 2.10 -4.84 15.02
CA ILE A 114 2.86 -4.49 13.81
C ILE A 114 4.36 -4.42 14.12
N ASN A 115 4.75 -3.73 15.19
CA ASN A 115 6.16 -3.60 15.56
C ASN A 115 6.78 -4.97 15.91
N MET A 116 6.05 -5.83 16.61
CA MET A 116 6.50 -7.20 16.89
C MET A 116 6.67 -8.03 15.62
N HIS A 117 5.77 -7.87 14.65
CA HIS A 117 5.91 -8.51 13.35
C HIS A 117 7.17 -8.03 12.63
N ASN A 118 7.35 -6.71 12.53
CA ASN A 118 8.51 -6.11 11.87
C ASN A 118 9.83 -6.52 12.52
N LEU A 119 9.89 -6.53 13.87
CA LEU A 119 11.07 -6.98 14.59
C LEU A 119 11.41 -8.46 14.31
N ARG A 120 10.39 -9.30 14.23
CA ARG A 120 10.59 -10.72 13.86
C ARG A 120 11.10 -10.86 12.43
N GLN A 121 10.55 -10.11 11.47
CA GLN A 121 11.01 -10.12 10.09
C GLN A 121 12.45 -9.60 9.99
N TYR A 122 12.76 -8.50 10.68
CA TYR A 122 14.11 -7.97 10.75
C TYR A 122 15.11 -9.01 11.27
N ASN A 123 14.81 -9.68 12.39
CA ASN A 123 15.69 -10.72 12.93
C ASN A 123 15.84 -11.91 11.98
N TYR A 124 14.75 -12.33 11.34
CA TYR A 124 14.79 -13.38 10.33
C TYR A 124 15.72 -13.01 9.16
N LEU A 125 15.53 -11.81 8.58
CA LEU A 125 16.35 -11.32 7.47
C LEU A 125 17.81 -11.13 7.86
N LYS A 126 18.08 -10.66 9.08
CA LYS A 126 19.44 -10.50 9.61
C LYS A 126 20.22 -11.82 9.62
N HIS A 127 19.56 -12.93 9.87
CA HIS A 127 20.18 -14.25 9.90
C HIS A 127 20.19 -14.95 8.54
N THR A 128 19.15 -14.77 7.73
CA THR A 128 19.01 -15.48 6.44
C THR A 128 19.58 -14.69 5.26
N ASN A 129 19.48 -13.37 5.28
CA ASN A 129 19.96 -12.50 4.19
C ASN A 129 20.47 -11.15 4.71
N PRO A 130 21.64 -11.13 5.36
CA PRO A 130 22.19 -9.92 5.99
C PRO A 130 22.50 -8.80 4.98
N ARG A 131 22.70 -9.11 3.69
CA ARG A 131 22.96 -8.11 2.64
C ARG A 131 21.78 -7.17 2.46
N LEU A 132 20.55 -7.69 2.42
CA LEU A 132 19.35 -6.86 2.28
C LEU A 132 19.21 -5.81 3.39
N ILE A 133 19.68 -6.11 4.61
CA ILE A 133 19.58 -5.15 5.73
C ILE A 133 20.60 -4.02 5.60
N LYS A 134 21.78 -4.29 5.06
CA LYS A 134 22.79 -3.25 4.79
C LYS A 134 22.29 -2.28 3.73
N ASP A 135 21.76 -2.80 2.63
CA ASP A 135 21.24 -1.99 1.52
C ASP A 135 20.10 -1.07 2.00
N TYR A 136 19.17 -1.58 2.82
CA TYR A 136 18.13 -0.76 3.43
C TYR A 136 18.66 0.28 4.42
N GLY A 137 19.68 -0.04 5.19
CA GLY A 137 20.33 0.90 6.11
C GLY A 137 20.97 2.10 5.37
N GLU A 138 21.55 1.86 4.22
CA GLU A 138 22.17 2.89 3.37
C GLU A 138 21.12 3.78 2.67
N ILE A 139 19.95 3.21 2.32
CA ILE A 139 18.82 3.97 1.75
C ILE A 139 18.19 4.91 2.79
N LEU A 140 18.06 4.46 4.04
CA LEU A 140 17.49 5.27 5.12
C LEU A 140 18.44 6.33 5.69
N ALA A 141 19.74 6.23 5.39
CA ALA A 141 20.75 7.18 5.83
C ALA A 141 20.97 8.36 4.86
N LYS A 142 20.32 8.34 3.71
CA LYS A 142 20.30 9.42 2.70
C LYS A 142 19.07 10.28 2.85
#